data_54469f8ee169f857d88c7902454c4f6a
#
_entry.id   54469f8ee169f857d88c7902454c4f6a
#
_cell.length_a   1.000
_cell.length_b   1.000
_cell.length_c   1.000
_cell.angle_alpha   90.00
_cell.angle_beta   90.00
_cell.angle_gamma   90.00
#
_symmetry.space_group_name_H-M   'P 1'
#
loop_
_entity.id
_entity.type
_entity.pdbx_description
1 polymer ?
#
loop_
_entity_poly.entity_id
_entity_poly.type
_entity_poly.pdbx_seq_one_letter_code
_entity_poly.pdbx_strand_id
1 'polypeptide(L)'
;INEHVRSLISIVFLICIAGFCIYLYTYHKQKRELLDLAYTDPLTGGNNFAGFQNSLQHKNYDTVSYVTLDLQNFKLINTSCGIEKGNETLREVWKVLLDNLQADELSARINSDRFLFILLDTDKETVGKRLNKLTSDLEAISARLNIPRIFPLMGIYQTSDHSEPEQIYGKTVQAKHIIKGMRTRHYAFYDELNVDQLNELHQIEDDFEGALKNGEFHVWYQPKIDPYTGSILGAEALIRWI
;
A
#
# COMPACT_ATOMS: atom_id res chain seq x y z
N ILE A 1 55.41 3.29 38.74
CA ILE A 1 55.02 2.73 37.46
C ILE A 1 55.71 3.55 36.38
N ASN A 2 56.53 2.88 35.54
CA ASN A 2 57.34 3.51 34.51
C ASN A 2 56.48 4.33 33.55
N GLU A 3 56.92 5.55 33.14
CA GLU A 3 56.11 6.41 32.23
C GLU A 3 55.72 5.72 30.92
N HIS A 4 56.59 4.82 30.42
CA HIS A 4 56.30 3.99 29.24
C HIS A 4 55.12 3.03 29.46
N VAL A 5 54.94 2.49 30.68
CA VAL A 5 53.80 1.60 30.98
C VAL A 5 52.52 2.38 31.04
N ARG A 6 52.51 3.57 31.59
CA ARG A 6 51.34 4.47 31.61
C ARG A 6 50.92 4.87 30.20
N SER A 7 51.90 5.26 29.36
CA SER A 7 51.65 5.59 27.96
C SER A 7 51.04 4.38 27.18
N LEU A 8 51.57 3.19 27.37
CA LEU A 8 51.06 1.98 26.72
C LEU A 8 49.64 1.69 27.14
N ILE A 9 49.32 1.79 28.44
CA ILE A 9 47.94 1.58 28.95
C ILE A 9 46.97 2.59 28.33
N SER A 10 47.41 3.87 28.24
CA SER A 10 46.58 4.93 27.62
C SER A 10 46.31 4.67 26.14
N ILE A 11 47.29 4.19 25.39
CA ILE A 11 47.15 3.83 23.98
C ILE A 11 46.19 2.66 23.82
N VAL A 12 46.33 1.60 24.60
CA VAL A 12 45.43 0.46 24.57
C VAL A 12 43.99 0.87 24.91
N PHE A 13 43.82 1.72 25.92
CA PHE A 13 42.52 2.25 26.30
C PHE A 13 41.86 3.06 25.17
N LEU A 14 42.61 3.92 24.49
CA LEU A 14 42.15 4.69 23.34
C LEU A 14 41.74 3.77 22.17
N ILE A 15 42.52 2.71 21.90
CA ILE A 15 42.19 1.72 20.87
C ILE A 15 40.89 0.99 21.22
N CYS A 16 40.70 0.60 22.49
CA CYS A 16 39.48 -0.03 22.95
C CYS A 16 38.25 0.91 22.80
N ILE A 17 38.37 2.17 23.15
CA ILE A 17 37.34 3.17 22.98
C ILE A 17 36.99 3.34 21.49
N ALA A 18 37.99 3.50 20.64
CA ALA A 18 37.79 3.61 19.19
C ALA A 18 37.10 2.40 18.62
N GLY A 19 37.52 1.17 19.00
CA GLY A 19 36.89 -0.08 18.61
C GLY A 19 35.42 -0.17 19.06
N PHE A 20 35.13 0.23 20.30
CA PHE A 20 33.77 0.28 20.82
C PHE A 20 32.90 1.31 20.08
N CYS A 21 33.42 2.48 19.78
CA CYS A 21 32.70 3.49 18.98
C CYS A 21 32.37 2.99 17.56
N ILE A 22 33.33 2.32 16.91
CA ILE A 22 33.12 1.72 15.59
C ILE A 22 32.06 0.60 15.67
N TYR A 23 32.13 -0.24 16.69
CA TYR A 23 31.13 -1.29 16.93
C TYR A 23 29.73 -0.69 17.12
N LEU A 24 29.56 0.33 17.96
CA LEU A 24 28.28 1.00 18.15
C LEU A 24 27.76 1.65 16.86
N TYR A 25 28.63 2.30 16.12
CA TYR A 25 28.27 2.92 14.83
C TYR A 25 27.79 1.85 13.83
N THR A 26 28.52 0.76 13.66
CA THR A 26 28.13 -0.33 12.74
C THR A 26 26.84 -1.02 13.19
N TYR A 27 26.68 -1.25 14.50
CA TYR A 27 25.45 -1.80 15.06
C TYR A 27 24.24 -0.92 14.79
N HIS A 28 24.36 0.40 15.06
CA HIS A 28 23.26 1.34 14.79
C HIS A 28 22.95 1.48 13.30
N LYS A 29 23.98 1.45 12.45
CA LYS A 29 23.78 1.46 10.99
C LYS A 29 23.03 0.25 10.52
N GLN A 30 23.45 -0.96 10.90
CA GLN A 30 22.79 -2.21 10.53
C GLN A 30 21.34 -2.25 11.05
N LYS A 31 21.12 -1.81 12.30
CA LYS A 31 19.77 -1.75 12.85
C LYS A 31 18.86 -0.82 12.04
N ARG A 32 19.35 0.35 11.60
CA ARG A 32 18.58 1.26 10.73
C ARG A 32 18.26 0.62 9.40
N GLU A 33 19.23 0.02 8.73
CA GLU A 33 19.03 -0.67 7.45
C GLU A 33 17.98 -1.79 7.56
N LEU A 34 18.01 -2.56 8.65
CA LEU A 34 17.00 -3.59 8.91
C LEU A 34 15.60 -3.00 9.13
N LEU A 35 15.49 -1.89 9.87
CA LEU A 35 14.21 -1.22 10.09
C LEU A 35 13.68 -0.61 8.80
N ASP A 36 14.55 0.01 7.99
CA ASP A 36 14.16 0.55 6.70
C ASP A 36 13.66 -0.54 5.76
N LEU A 37 14.34 -1.69 5.70
CA LEU A 37 13.88 -2.84 4.92
C LEU A 37 12.54 -3.40 5.41
N ALA A 38 12.31 -3.41 6.73
CA ALA A 38 11.08 -3.96 7.32
C ALA A 38 9.87 -3.04 7.15
N TYR A 39 10.06 -1.72 7.22
CA TYR A 39 8.97 -0.76 7.37
C TYR A 39 8.82 0.23 6.22
N THR A 40 9.75 0.26 5.27
CA THR A 40 9.76 1.24 4.19
C THR A 40 9.50 0.60 2.82
N ASP A 41 8.71 1.26 1.98
CA ASP A 41 8.56 0.89 0.57
C ASP A 41 9.75 1.41 -0.24
N PRO A 42 10.50 0.55 -0.94
CA PRO A 42 11.75 0.95 -1.59
C PRO A 42 11.54 1.86 -2.80
N LEU A 43 10.34 1.92 -3.37
CA LEU A 43 10.07 2.77 -4.54
C LEU A 43 9.72 4.20 -4.15
N THR A 44 8.91 4.37 -3.11
CA THR A 44 8.39 5.68 -2.68
C THR A 44 9.18 6.28 -1.53
N GLY A 45 9.92 5.45 -0.77
CA GLY A 45 10.60 5.86 0.46
C GLY A 45 9.67 6.10 1.66
N GLY A 46 8.37 5.88 1.48
CA GLY A 46 7.37 5.97 2.55
C GLY A 46 7.14 4.64 3.28
N ASN A 47 6.18 4.61 4.18
CA ASN A 47 5.84 3.36 4.85
C ASN A 47 5.33 2.31 3.85
N ASN A 48 5.72 1.05 4.08
CA ASN A 48 4.97 -0.11 3.62
C ASN A 48 3.84 -0.43 4.62
N PHE A 49 3.09 -1.53 4.42
CA PHE A 49 2.00 -1.88 5.33
C PHE A 49 2.46 -2.12 6.77
N ALA A 50 3.58 -2.82 6.96
CA ALA A 50 4.14 -3.07 8.30
C ALA A 50 4.58 -1.75 8.98
N GLY A 51 5.15 -0.81 8.23
CA GLY A 51 5.50 0.53 8.71
C GLY A 51 4.27 1.34 9.10
N PHE A 52 3.18 1.21 8.33
CA PHE A 52 1.89 1.83 8.67
C PHE A 52 1.33 1.28 9.98
N GLN A 53 1.29 -0.05 10.13
CA GLN A 53 0.83 -0.71 11.36
C GLN A 53 1.67 -0.30 12.58
N ASN A 54 2.99 -0.30 12.44
CA ASN A 54 3.89 0.15 13.50
C ASN A 54 3.65 1.61 13.88
N SER A 55 3.45 2.50 12.90
CA SER A 55 3.15 3.91 13.15
C SER A 55 1.79 4.10 13.81
N LEU A 56 0.79 3.31 13.41
CA LEU A 56 -0.55 3.34 13.97
C LEU A 56 -0.56 2.99 15.48
N GLN A 57 0.23 2.00 15.90
CA GLN A 57 0.36 1.60 17.31
C GLN A 57 0.91 2.71 18.22
N HIS A 58 1.63 3.69 17.66
CA HIS A 58 2.22 4.80 18.39
C HIS A 58 1.37 6.08 18.34
N LYS A 59 0.20 6.02 17.69
CA LYS A 59 -0.76 7.12 17.58
C LYS A 59 -2.03 6.78 18.39
N ASN A 60 -2.59 7.79 19.01
CA ASN A 60 -3.87 7.67 19.68
C ASN A 60 -4.90 8.44 18.88
N TYR A 61 -5.58 7.74 17.98
CA TYR A 61 -6.66 8.30 17.18
C TYR A 61 -8.01 8.02 17.83
N ASP A 62 -8.89 8.99 17.77
CA ASP A 62 -10.33 8.77 17.91
C ASP A 62 -10.87 8.11 16.62
N THR A 63 -12.12 8.36 16.27
CA THR A 63 -12.65 7.91 14.98
C THR A 63 -11.92 8.61 13.82
N VAL A 64 -11.46 7.82 12.85
CA VAL A 64 -10.78 8.32 11.63
C VAL A 64 -11.33 7.62 10.40
N SER A 65 -11.07 8.20 9.22
CA SER A 65 -11.39 7.61 7.93
C SER A 65 -10.16 6.93 7.33
N TYR A 66 -10.17 5.60 7.28
CA TYR A 66 -9.20 4.82 6.52
C TYR A 66 -9.59 4.82 5.06
N VAL A 67 -8.64 5.09 4.18
CA VAL A 67 -8.87 5.19 2.74
C VAL A 67 -7.87 4.34 1.99
N THR A 68 -8.35 3.39 1.20
CA THR A 68 -7.55 2.67 0.21
C THR A 68 -7.66 3.38 -1.12
N LEU A 69 -6.54 3.59 -1.80
CA LEU A 69 -6.44 4.15 -3.14
C LEU A 69 -5.81 3.13 -4.08
N ASP A 70 -6.47 2.84 -5.19
CA ASP A 70 -5.93 2.07 -6.32
C ASP A 70 -5.94 2.94 -7.57
N LEU A 71 -5.00 2.70 -8.49
CA LEU A 71 -4.98 3.33 -9.81
C LEU A 71 -5.57 2.37 -10.85
N GLN A 72 -6.80 2.63 -11.26
CA GLN A 72 -7.44 1.78 -12.27
C GLN A 72 -6.64 1.77 -13.57
N ASN A 73 -6.45 0.58 -14.16
CA ASN A 73 -5.71 0.38 -15.39
C ASN A 73 -4.22 0.74 -15.34
N PHE A 74 -3.58 0.79 -14.15
CA PHE A 74 -2.14 1.08 -14.02
C PHE A 74 -1.27 0.14 -14.88
N LYS A 75 -1.71 -1.12 -15.08
CA LYS A 75 -1.06 -2.07 -16.01
C LYS A 75 -0.93 -1.50 -17.42
N LEU A 76 -1.88 -0.70 -17.89
CA LEU A 76 -1.81 -0.06 -19.20
C LEU A 76 -0.64 0.92 -19.29
N ILE A 77 -0.36 1.68 -18.22
CA ILE A 77 0.80 2.58 -18.17
C ILE A 77 2.09 1.79 -18.32
N ASN A 78 2.24 0.68 -17.56
CA ASN A 78 3.41 -0.17 -17.67
C ASN A 78 3.58 -0.79 -19.07
N THR A 79 2.47 -1.20 -19.67
CA THR A 79 2.50 -1.84 -21.00
C THR A 79 2.78 -0.85 -22.12
N SER A 80 2.22 0.37 -22.06
CA SER A 80 2.35 1.36 -23.12
C SER A 80 3.56 2.28 -22.99
N CYS A 81 4.00 2.56 -21.74
CA CYS A 81 5.06 3.53 -21.47
C CYS A 81 6.31 2.90 -20.81
N GLY A 82 6.26 1.61 -20.45
CA GLY A 82 7.35 0.91 -19.81
C GLY A 82 7.32 0.99 -18.27
N ILE A 83 8.03 0.06 -17.62
CA ILE A 83 8.04 -0.11 -16.15
C ILE A 83 8.61 1.12 -15.44
N GLU A 84 9.69 1.73 -15.99
CA GLU A 84 10.31 2.92 -15.40
C GLU A 84 9.34 4.10 -15.36
N LYS A 85 8.53 4.27 -16.40
CA LYS A 85 7.48 5.30 -16.43
C LYS A 85 6.37 5.00 -15.43
N GLY A 86 6.02 3.73 -15.26
CA GLY A 86 5.12 3.30 -14.18
C GLY A 86 5.69 3.62 -12.79
N ASN A 87 6.97 3.34 -12.56
CA ASN A 87 7.65 3.66 -11.29
C ASN A 87 7.70 5.18 -11.04
N GLU A 88 7.98 5.99 -12.08
CA GLU A 88 7.91 7.45 -11.99
C GLU A 88 6.50 7.91 -11.62
N THR A 89 5.48 7.32 -12.25
CA THR A 89 4.07 7.60 -11.95
C THR A 89 3.74 7.33 -10.48
N LEU A 90 4.17 6.18 -9.94
CA LEU A 90 3.92 5.83 -8.53
C LEU A 90 4.62 6.77 -7.55
N ARG A 91 5.83 7.24 -7.86
CA ARG A 91 6.53 8.27 -7.06
C ARG A 91 5.79 9.60 -7.08
N GLU A 92 5.25 10.00 -8.23
CA GLU A 92 4.46 11.24 -8.33
C GLU A 92 3.11 11.12 -7.61
N VAL A 93 2.43 9.97 -7.71
CA VAL A 93 1.21 9.66 -6.94
C VAL A 93 1.50 9.76 -5.44
N TRP A 94 2.61 9.20 -4.97
CA TRP A 94 3.03 9.29 -3.58
C TRP A 94 3.23 10.73 -3.12
N LYS A 95 3.91 11.57 -3.90
CA LYS A 95 4.10 12.99 -3.59
C LYS A 95 2.77 13.72 -3.49
N VAL A 96 1.90 13.55 -4.51
CA VAL A 96 0.57 14.18 -4.51
C VAL A 96 -0.25 13.73 -3.30
N LEU A 97 -0.17 12.45 -2.91
CA LEU A 97 -0.83 11.95 -1.72
C LEU A 97 -0.32 12.70 -0.48
N LEU A 98 0.99 12.78 -0.28
CA LEU A 98 1.58 13.47 0.87
C LEU A 98 1.20 14.96 0.91
N ASP A 99 1.17 15.64 -0.23
CA ASP A 99 0.79 17.06 -0.32
C ASP A 99 -0.69 17.31 0.06
N ASN A 100 -1.53 16.27 0.01
CA ASN A 100 -2.95 16.32 0.39
C ASN A 100 -3.22 15.83 1.82
N LEU A 101 -2.21 15.30 2.53
CA LEU A 101 -2.34 14.84 3.90
C LEU A 101 -1.88 15.90 4.91
N GLN A 102 -2.48 15.84 6.10
CA GLN A 102 -2.08 16.65 7.26
C GLN A 102 -0.93 15.96 8.02
N ALA A 103 -0.24 16.71 8.86
CA ALA A 103 0.98 16.23 9.55
C ALA A 103 0.80 14.96 10.38
N ASP A 104 -0.40 14.76 10.96
CA ASP A 104 -0.71 13.61 11.80
C ASP A 104 -1.43 12.46 11.06
N GLU A 105 -1.71 12.65 9.78
CA GLU A 105 -2.32 11.61 8.94
C GLU A 105 -1.25 10.65 8.42
N LEU A 106 -1.50 9.35 8.57
CA LEU A 106 -0.59 8.30 8.14
C LEU A 106 -0.86 7.86 6.71
N SER A 107 0.19 7.44 6.02
CA SER A 107 0.07 6.84 4.69
C SER A 107 1.10 5.73 4.49
N ALA A 108 0.76 4.79 3.61
CA ALA A 108 1.63 3.71 3.17
C ALA A 108 1.36 3.33 1.72
N ARG A 109 2.36 2.79 1.06
CA ARG A 109 2.17 2.02 -0.17
C ARG A 109 2.14 0.53 0.18
N ILE A 110 1.03 -0.14 -0.16
CA ILE A 110 0.82 -1.54 0.19
C ILE A 110 1.55 -2.46 -0.79
N ASN A 111 1.26 -2.32 -2.06
CA ASN A 111 1.90 -3.04 -3.15
C ASN A 111 1.47 -2.45 -4.50
N SER A 112 2.22 -2.73 -5.57
CA SER A 112 1.89 -2.30 -6.93
C SER A 112 1.42 -0.84 -6.98
N ASP A 113 0.16 -0.61 -7.30
CA ASP A 113 -0.52 0.68 -7.44
C ASP A 113 -1.49 0.98 -6.28
N ARG A 114 -1.32 0.29 -5.14
CA ARG A 114 -2.21 0.41 -3.97
C ARG A 114 -1.58 1.19 -2.84
N PHE A 115 -2.33 2.16 -2.34
CA PHE A 115 -1.96 2.99 -1.21
C PHE A 115 -3.04 2.91 -0.14
N LEU A 116 -2.64 3.08 1.11
CA LEU A 116 -3.51 3.19 2.27
C LEU A 116 -3.15 4.47 3.02
N PHE A 117 -4.14 5.24 3.45
CA PHE A 117 -3.92 6.41 4.26
C PHE A 117 -5.09 6.67 5.22
N ILE A 118 -4.87 7.53 6.20
CA ILE A 118 -5.85 7.96 7.18
C ILE A 118 -6.15 9.43 6.94
N LEU A 119 -7.44 9.78 7.01
CA LEU A 119 -7.90 11.16 7.17
C LEU A 119 -8.48 11.31 8.58
N LEU A 120 -8.11 12.39 9.25
CA LEU A 120 -8.65 12.71 10.58
C LEU A 120 -10.10 13.19 10.54
N ASP A 121 -10.56 13.65 9.37
CA ASP A 121 -11.95 14.03 9.15
C ASP A 121 -12.84 12.78 9.11
N THR A 122 -14.03 12.90 9.72
CA THR A 122 -15.06 11.85 9.77
C THR A 122 -16.40 12.30 9.16
N ASP A 123 -16.59 13.60 8.98
CA ASP A 123 -17.74 14.13 8.25
C ASP A 123 -17.62 13.77 6.77
N LYS A 124 -18.64 13.07 6.25
CA LYS A 124 -18.62 12.56 4.87
C LYS A 124 -18.49 13.65 3.80
N GLU A 125 -19.06 14.83 4.05
CA GLU A 125 -18.97 15.95 3.11
C GLU A 125 -17.53 16.48 3.06
N THR A 126 -16.90 16.65 4.21
CA THR A 126 -15.50 17.12 4.33
C THR A 126 -14.54 16.10 3.72
N VAL A 127 -14.69 14.81 4.07
CA VAL A 127 -13.92 13.71 3.46
C VAL A 127 -14.09 13.71 1.95
N GLY A 128 -15.34 13.82 1.47
CA GLY A 128 -15.64 13.87 0.03
C GLY A 128 -14.97 15.04 -0.69
N LYS A 129 -14.96 16.22 -0.11
CA LYS A 129 -14.26 17.42 -0.67
C LYS A 129 -12.75 17.17 -0.77
N ARG A 130 -12.13 16.59 0.26
CA ARG A 130 -10.71 16.25 0.27
C ARG A 130 -10.37 15.20 -0.80
N LEU A 131 -11.18 14.14 -0.90
CA LEU A 131 -10.96 13.08 -1.89
C LEU A 131 -11.20 13.55 -3.33
N ASN A 132 -12.15 14.46 -3.56
CA ASN A 132 -12.35 15.08 -4.87
C ASN A 132 -11.15 15.95 -5.28
N LYS A 133 -10.59 16.71 -4.33
CA LYS A 133 -9.36 17.48 -4.56
C LYS A 133 -8.20 16.52 -4.88
N LEU A 134 -7.98 15.51 -4.07
CA LEU A 134 -6.95 14.51 -4.30
C LEU A 134 -7.11 13.83 -5.67
N THR A 135 -8.34 13.48 -6.06
CA THR A 135 -8.65 12.93 -7.39
C THR A 135 -8.18 13.84 -8.51
N SER A 136 -8.54 15.14 -8.44
CA SER A 136 -8.14 16.13 -9.44
C SER A 136 -6.62 16.26 -9.54
N ASP A 137 -5.93 16.29 -8.39
CA ASP A 137 -4.47 16.41 -8.33
C ASP A 137 -3.78 15.16 -8.90
N LEU A 138 -4.33 13.96 -8.64
CA LEU A 138 -3.83 12.69 -9.19
C LEU A 138 -4.05 12.60 -10.70
N GLU A 139 -5.22 12.98 -11.20
CA GLU A 139 -5.51 12.96 -12.64
C GLU A 139 -4.60 13.91 -13.42
N ALA A 140 -4.21 15.03 -12.83
CA ALA A 140 -3.29 15.99 -13.44
C ALA A 140 -1.89 15.41 -13.71
N ILE A 141 -1.49 14.35 -13.00
CA ILE A 141 -0.23 13.62 -13.25
C ILE A 141 -0.18 13.10 -14.70
N SER A 142 -1.32 12.67 -15.24
CA SER A 142 -1.40 12.07 -16.58
C SER A 142 -0.93 13.04 -17.66
N ALA A 143 -1.36 14.28 -17.60
CA ALA A 143 -0.91 15.33 -18.54
C ALA A 143 0.57 15.70 -18.31
N ARG A 144 0.98 15.82 -17.04
CA ARG A 144 2.36 16.21 -16.66
C ARG A 144 3.40 15.18 -17.11
N LEU A 145 3.08 13.88 -16.98
CA LEU A 145 3.97 12.79 -17.36
C LEU A 145 3.77 12.27 -18.79
N ASN A 146 2.77 12.80 -19.52
CA ASN A 146 2.38 12.31 -20.84
C ASN A 146 2.11 10.80 -20.87
N ILE A 147 1.24 10.35 -19.97
CA ILE A 147 0.82 8.95 -19.80
C ILE A 147 -0.69 8.79 -19.99
N PRO A 148 -1.20 7.56 -20.20
CA PRO A 148 -2.63 7.28 -20.14
C PRO A 148 -3.27 7.83 -18.87
N ARG A 149 -4.53 8.26 -18.98
CA ARG A 149 -5.26 8.86 -17.85
C ARG A 149 -5.27 7.94 -16.63
N ILE A 150 -4.79 8.46 -15.51
CA ILE A 150 -4.96 7.86 -14.20
C ILE A 150 -6.42 8.01 -13.78
N PHE A 151 -6.99 6.92 -13.27
CA PHE A 151 -8.33 6.92 -12.71
C PHE A 151 -8.27 6.36 -11.29
N PRO A 152 -8.19 7.22 -10.26
CA PRO A 152 -8.11 6.77 -8.88
C PRO A 152 -9.45 6.21 -8.41
N LEU A 153 -9.40 5.05 -7.72
CA LEU A 153 -10.53 4.45 -7.03
C LEU A 153 -10.22 4.36 -5.55
N MET A 154 -11.11 4.86 -4.71
CA MET A 154 -10.92 4.92 -3.27
C MET A 154 -12.09 4.26 -2.52
N GLY A 155 -11.76 3.46 -1.52
CA GLY A 155 -12.74 2.90 -0.59
C GLY A 155 -12.48 3.42 0.82
N ILE A 156 -13.53 3.80 1.53
CA ILE A 156 -13.45 4.45 2.85
C ILE A 156 -14.13 3.58 3.90
N TYR A 157 -13.44 3.37 5.02
CA TYR A 157 -14.01 2.81 6.24
C TYR A 157 -13.70 3.68 7.44
N GLN A 158 -14.72 4.06 8.20
CA GLN A 158 -14.59 4.91 9.38
C GLN A 158 -14.69 4.07 10.65
N THR A 159 -13.73 4.21 11.55
CA THR A 159 -13.73 3.47 12.82
C THR A 159 -12.91 4.18 13.89
N SER A 160 -13.25 3.93 15.15
CA SER A 160 -12.45 4.24 16.34
C SER A 160 -11.70 3.02 16.89
N ASP A 161 -11.96 1.84 16.33
CA ASP A 161 -11.21 0.63 16.66
C ASP A 161 -10.09 0.43 15.64
N HIS A 162 -8.86 0.47 16.10
CA HIS A 162 -7.65 0.38 15.31
C HIS A 162 -6.87 -0.92 15.56
N SER A 163 -7.48 -1.87 16.29
CA SER A 163 -6.82 -3.09 16.76
C SER A 163 -6.49 -4.09 15.64
N GLU A 164 -7.27 -4.09 14.56
CA GLU A 164 -7.14 -5.05 13.45
C GLU A 164 -6.97 -4.37 12.09
N PRO A 165 -5.76 -3.83 11.79
CA PRO A 165 -5.52 -3.06 10.56
C PRO A 165 -5.78 -3.83 9.27
N GLU A 166 -5.60 -5.16 9.27
CA GLU A 166 -5.90 -6.03 8.13
C GLU A 166 -7.39 -6.08 7.82
N GLN A 167 -8.23 -6.22 8.82
CA GLN A 167 -9.69 -6.21 8.64
C GLN A 167 -10.18 -4.83 8.22
N ILE A 168 -9.62 -3.76 8.80
CA ILE A 168 -9.91 -2.39 8.41
C ILE A 168 -9.59 -2.19 6.94
N TYR A 169 -8.39 -2.61 6.50
CA TYR A 169 -7.99 -2.60 5.10
C TYR A 169 -8.97 -3.39 4.22
N GLY A 170 -9.36 -4.60 4.64
CA GLY A 170 -10.35 -5.43 3.95
C GLY A 170 -11.67 -4.68 3.72
N LYS A 171 -12.20 -4.00 4.74
CA LYS A 171 -13.42 -3.20 4.63
C LYS A 171 -13.28 -2.02 3.66
N THR A 172 -12.14 -1.35 3.62
CA THR A 172 -11.90 -0.30 2.62
C THR A 172 -11.87 -0.86 1.20
N VAL A 173 -11.30 -2.06 1.00
CA VAL A 173 -11.30 -2.74 -0.30
C VAL A 173 -12.72 -3.14 -0.72
N GLN A 174 -13.54 -3.63 0.21
CA GLN A 174 -14.96 -3.93 -0.06
C GLN A 174 -15.74 -2.66 -0.46
N ALA A 175 -15.57 -1.55 0.26
CA ALA A 175 -16.18 -0.28 -0.11
C ALA A 175 -15.83 0.15 -1.54
N LYS A 176 -14.58 0.01 -1.95
CA LYS A 176 -14.12 0.32 -3.30
C LYS A 176 -14.79 -0.54 -4.38
N HIS A 177 -15.20 -1.78 -4.07
CA HIS A 177 -15.91 -2.64 -5.02
C HIS A 177 -17.25 -2.08 -5.48
N ILE A 178 -17.92 -1.25 -4.67
CA ILE A 178 -19.18 -0.57 -5.04
C ILE A 178 -19.03 0.22 -6.34
N ILE A 179 -17.89 0.87 -6.52
CA ILE A 179 -17.63 1.78 -7.64
C ILE A 179 -16.77 1.16 -8.75
N LYS A 180 -16.40 -0.12 -8.60
CA LYS A 180 -15.60 -0.81 -9.61
C LYS A 180 -16.35 -0.87 -10.94
N GLY A 181 -15.73 -0.34 -12.00
CA GLY A 181 -16.36 -0.24 -13.32
C GLY A 181 -17.17 1.05 -13.56
N MET A 182 -17.46 1.84 -12.54
CA MET A 182 -18.04 3.16 -12.71
C MET A 182 -16.96 4.14 -13.18
N ARG A 183 -17.31 5.03 -14.14
CA ARG A 183 -16.38 6.05 -14.67
C ARG A 183 -16.63 7.45 -14.14
N THR A 184 -17.67 7.59 -13.32
CA THR A 184 -18.15 8.90 -12.82
C THR A 184 -17.94 9.07 -11.33
N ARG A 185 -17.53 8.01 -10.64
CA ARG A 185 -17.38 8.00 -9.19
C ARG A 185 -16.01 7.46 -8.79
N HIS A 186 -15.31 8.19 -7.93
CA HIS A 186 -13.93 7.90 -7.53
C HIS A 186 -13.80 7.33 -6.12
N TYR A 187 -14.83 7.44 -5.28
CA TYR A 187 -14.80 6.91 -3.92
C TYR A 187 -16.18 6.39 -3.47
N ALA A 188 -16.17 5.48 -2.51
CA ALA A 188 -17.35 4.99 -1.81
C ALA A 188 -17.02 4.72 -0.34
N PHE A 189 -18.02 4.91 0.53
CA PHE A 189 -17.93 4.55 1.93
C PHE A 189 -18.42 3.12 2.14
N TYR A 190 -17.83 2.42 3.14
CA TYR A 190 -18.19 1.05 3.46
C TYR A 190 -19.67 0.91 3.87
N ASP A 191 -20.23 1.89 4.56
CA ASP A 191 -21.64 1.89 4.97
C ASP A 191 -22.63 2.15 3.80
N GLU A 192 -22.13 2.42 2.62
CA GLU A 192 -22.94 2.45 1.40
C GLU A 192 -23.17 1.06 0.79
N LEU A 193 -22.46 0.03 1.28
CA LEU A 193 -22.77 -1.35 0.93
C LEU A 193 -24.21 -1.65 1.37
N ASN A 194 -25.04 -2.05 0.44
CA ASN A 194 -26.38 -2.50 0.82
C ASN A 194 -26.30 -3.86 1.54
N VAL A 195 -27.35 -4.18 2.31
CA VAL A 195 -27.40 -5.43 3.09
C VAL A 195 -27.21 -6.67 2.19
N ASP A 196 -27.73 -6.65 0.97
CA ASP A 196 -27.63 -7.77 0.04
C ASP A 196 -26.19 -7.95 -0.45
N GLN A 197 -25.48 -6.87 -0.77
CA GLN A 197 -24.06 -6.92 -1.16
C GLN A 197 -23.15 -7.36 0.00
N LEU A 198 -23.45 -6.94 1.21
CA LEU A 198 -22.76 -7.42 2.41
C LEU A 198 -23.02 -8.91 2.66
N ASN A 199 -24.26 -9.34 2.55
CA ASN A 199 -24.62 -10.74 2.69
C ASN A 199 -23.98 -11.63 1.61
N GLU A 200 -23.93 -11.17 0.36
CA GLU A 200 -23.25 -11.88 -0.73
C GLU A 200 -21.74 -12.04 -0.46
N LEU A 201 -21.08 -10.99 0.03
CA LEU A 201 -19.67 -11.05 0.41
C LEU A 201 -19.44 -12.00 1.59
N HIS A 202 -20.25 -11.93 2.65
CA HIS A 202 -20.17 -12.84 3.79
C HIS A 202 -20.46 -14.28 3.38
N GLN A 203 -21.47 -14.52 2.54
CA GLN A 203 -21.79 -15.85 2.07
C GLN A 203 -20.64 -16.47 1.27
N ILE A 204 -19.96 -15.69 0.43
CA ILE A 204 -18.74 -16.12 -0.28
C ILE A 204 -17.64 -16.51 0.70
N GLU A 205 -17.42 -15.70 1.76
CA GLU A 205 -16.42 -16.01 2.79
C GLU A 205 -16.77 -17.27 3.59
N ASP A 206 -18.01 -17.41 4.01
CA ASP A 206 -18.50 -18.54 4.80
C ASP A 206 -18.47 -19.86 4.00
N ASP A 207 -18.85 -19.81 2.72
CA ASP A 207 -18.91 -20.97 1.85
C ASP A 207 -17.52 -21.41 1.36
N PHE A 208 -16.51 -20.54 1.42
CA PHE A 208 -15.19 -20.79 0.81
C PHE A 208 -14.51 -22.08 1.34
N GLU A 209 -14.49 -22.28 2.67
CA GLU A 209 -13.85 -23.47 3.25
C GLU A 209 -14.60 -24.76 2.88
N GLY A 210 -15.94 -24.67 2.83
CA GLY A 210 -16.80 -25.78 2.40
C GLY A 210 -16.57 -26.15 0.95
N ALA A 211 -16.59 -25.15 0.08
CA ALA A 211 -16.37 -25.29 -1.35
C ALA A 211 -14.99 -25.86 -1.69
N LEU A 212 -13.95 -25.44 -0.92
CA LEU A 212 -12.60 -25.99 -1.08
C LEU A 212 -12.55 -27.48 -0.72
N LYS A 213 -13.19 -27.88 0.40
CA LYS A 213 -13.24 -29.27 0.85
C LYS A 213 -14.08 -30.15 -0.10
N ASN A 214 -15.13 -29.58 -0.67
CA ASN A 214 -16.03 -30.27 -1.61
C ASN A 214 -15.45 -30.35 -3.04
N GLY A 215 -14.32 -29.69 -3.32
CA GLY A 215 -13.71 -29.69 -4.64
C GLY A 215 -14.45 -28.86 -5.69
N GLU A 216 -15.17 -27.83 -5.26
CA GLU A 216 -15.94 -26.93 -6.13
C GLU A 216 -15.05 -25.96 -6.90
N PHE A 217 -13.74 -25.88 -6.58
CA PHE A 217 -12.78 -25.05 -7.30
C PHE A 217 -12.11 -25.84 -8.43
N HIS A 218 -12.34 -25.37 -9.65
CA HIS A 218 -11.76 -25.95 -10.85
C HIS A 218 -10.73 -25.03 -11.48
N VAL A 219 -9.64 -25.60 -11.96
CA VAL A 219 -8.62 -24.83 -12.70
C VAL A 219 -8.93 -24.90 -14.19
N TRP A 220 -9.18 -23.74 -14.78
CA TRP A 220 -9.32 -23.58 -16.21
C TRP A 220 -8.07 -22.95 -16.79
N TYR A 221 -7.70 -23.37 -17.99
CA TYR A 221 -6.51 -22.85 -18.66
C TYR A 221 -6.91 -21.98 -19.85
N GLN A 222 -6.53 -20.70 -19.80
CA GLN A 222 -6.69 -19.78 -20.91
C GLN A 222 -5.40 -19.76 -21.73
N PRO A 223 -5.41 -20.20 -23.00
CA PRO A 223 -4.20 -20.25 -23.82
C PRO A 223 -3.69 -18.84 -24.14
N LYS A 224 -2.39 -18.68 -24.11
CA LYS A 224 -1.67 -17.50 -24.60
C LYS A 224 -1.15 -17.86 -25.99
N ILE A 225 -1.69 -17.19 -27.00
CA ILE A 225 -1.37 -17.45 -28.42
C ILE A 225 -0.45 -16.35 -28.95
N ASP A 226 0.57 -16.75 -29.68
CA ASP A 226 1.38 -15.83 -30.49
C ASP A 226 0.52 -15.27 -31.62
N PRO A 227 0.28 -13.97 -31.71
CA PRO A 227 -0.58 -13.37 -32.70
C PRO A 227 -0.01 -13.45 -34.11
N TYR A 228 1.30 -13.70 -34.29
CA TYR A 228 1.96 -13.79 -35.58
C TYR A 228 1.99 -15.21 -36.14
N THR A 229 2.16 -16.20 -35.26
CA THR A 229 2.32 -17.60 -35.68
C THR A 229 1.11 -18.46 -35.40
N GLY A 230 0.17 -18.00 -34.54
CA GLY A 230 -0.96 -18.77 -34.06
C GLY A 230 -0.57 -19.89 -33.08
N SER A 231 0.68 -20.00 -32.68
CA SER A 231 1.19 -21.04 -31.80
C SER A 231 0.84 -20.73 -30.35
N ILE A 232 0.54 -21.78 -29.55
CA ILE A 232 0.33 -21.64 -28.11
C ILE A 232 1.70 -21.46 -27.43
N LEU A 233 1.90 -20.32 -26.79
CA LEU A 233 3.11 -19.98 -26.03
C LEU A 233 3.05 -20.44 -24.57
N GLY A 234 1.84 -20.68 -24.05
CA GLY A 234 1.58 -21.07 -22.68
C GLY A 234 0.11 -20.97 -22.33
N ALA A 235 -0.19 -21.09 -21.05
CA ALA A 235 -1.57 -20.91 -20.57
C ALA A 235 -1.57 -20.16 -19.23
N GLU A 236 -2.64 -19.41 -18.97
CA GLU A 236 -2.93 -18.83 -17.67
C GLU A 236 -3.90 -19.77 -16.94
N ALA A 237 -3.53 -20.14 -15.71
CA ALA A 237 -4.39 -20.95 -14.84
C ALA A 237 -5.37 -20.02 -14.12
N LEU A 238 -6.65 -20.20 -14.35
CA LEU A 238 -7.75 -19.42 -13.81
C LEU A 238 -8.62 -20.32 -12.95
N ILE A 239 -8.81 -19.95 -11.67
CA ILE A 239 -9.72 -20.68 -10.78
C ILE A 239 -11.16 -20.31 -11.15
N ARG A 240 -12.03 -21.30 -11.14
CA ARG A 240 -13.49 -21.19 -11.27
C ARG A 240 -14.14 -21.88 -10.09
N TRP A 241 -15.02 -21.20 -9.41
CA TRP A 241 -15.92 -21.78 -8.42
C TRP A 241 -17.20 -22.18 -9.15
N ILE A 242 -17.57 -23.45 -9.13
CA ILE A 242 -18.70 -24.03 -9.90
C ILE A 242 -19.61 -24.78 -8.94
#